data_48ded691c2ffd5f593e8c06f06aad4fb
#
_entry.id   48ded691c2ffd5f593e8c06f06aad4fb
#
_cell.length_a   1.000
_cell.length_b   1.000
_cell.length_c   1.000
_cell.angle_alpha   90.00
_cell.angle_beta   90.00
_cell.angle_gamma   90.00
#
_symmetry.space_group_name_H-M   'P 1'
#
loop_
_entity.id
_entity.type
_entity.pdbx_description
1 polymer ?
#
loop_
_entity_poly.entity_id
_entity_poly.type
_entity_poly.pdbx_seq_one_letter_code
_entity_poly.pdbx_strand_id
1 'polypeptide(L)'
;MDGSPGDTANLIRKLSIRQWMVSLAVVVLSLGALFLGWRLLANSSEAAEIINLAGRQRMLSQRIPLNLALAQDKANAATRQAHLELAAAATAEFEQAHARLATIAAGRSAQSAIHDLYYGNGGVDAKSRAFVAAVRTQIALQSARPTGAA
;
A
#
# COMPACT_ATOMS: atom_id res chain seq x y z
N MET A 1 36.87 67.35 -3.01
CA MET A 1 36.45 65.94 -2.66
C MET A 1 35.94 65.34 -3.95
N ASP A 2 36.85 64.89 -4.79
CA ASP A 2 36.51 64.33 -6.10
C ASP A 2 36.51 62.80 -6.00
N GLY A 3 35.29 62.24 -5.82
CA GLY A 3 35.11 60.80 -5.98
C GLY A 3 35.22 60.45 -7.46
N SER A 4 36.24 59.70 -7.83
CA SER A 4 36.48 59.23 -9.20
C SER A 4 35.24 58.48 -9.72
N PRO A 5 34.76 58.77 -10.93
CA PRO A 5 33.57 58.07 -11.51
C PRO A 5 33.77 56.54 -11.68
N GLY A 6 35.00 56.06 -11.61
CA GLY A 6 35.32 54.64 -11.64
C GLY A 6 34.98 53.84 -10.36
N ASP A 7 34.99 54.51 -9.19
CA ASP A 7 34.71 53.85 -7.91
C ASP A 7 33.21 53.58 -7.71
N THR A 8 32.38 54.49 -8.18
CA THR A 8 30.91 54.32 -8.10
C THR A 8 30.42 53.18 -9.03
N ALA A 9 30.98 53.05 -10.23
CA ALA A 9 30.65 52.01 -11.17
C ALA A 9 31.04 50.62 -10.63
N ASN A 10 32.19 50.52 -9.98
CA ASN A 10 32.67 49.27 -9.36
C ASN A 10 31.83 48.87 -8.13
N LEU A 11 31.37 49.82 -7.34
CA LEU A 11 30.46 49.60 -6.20
C LEU A 11 29.09 49.09 -6.67
N ILE A 12 28.52 49.69 -7.69
CA ILE A 12 27.22 49.30 -8.26
C ILE A 12 27.31 47.88 -8.83
N ARG A 13 28.37 47.53 -9.53
CA ARG A 13 28.61 46.19 -10.07
C ARG A 13 28.78 45.11 -8.98
N LYS A 14 29.50 45.40 -7.90
CA LYS A 14 29.64 44.53 -6.75
C LYS A 14 28.32 44.31 -6.02
N LEU A 15 27.53 45.33 -5.83
CA LEU A 15 26.19 45.25 -5.21
C LEU A 15 25.23 44.42 -6.07
N SER A 16 25.24 44.66 -7.39
CA SER A 16 24.40 43.88 -8.32
C SER A 16 24.75 42.42 -8.31
N ILE A 17 26.02 42.01 -8.37
CA ILE A 17 26.47 40.60 -8.32
C ILE A 17 26.04 39.96 -6.99
N ARG A 18 26.22 40.65 -5.87
CA ARG A 18 25.81 40.14 -4.55
C ARG A 18 24.31 39.91 -4.46
N GLN A 19 23.51 40.82 -5.01
CA GLN A 19 22.04 40.69 -5.05
C GLN A 19 21.60 39.50 -5.92
N TRP A 20 22.23 39.31 -7.09
CA TRP A 20 22.00 38.18 -7.95
C TRP A 20 22.34 36.84 -7.28
N MET A 21 23.46 36.77 -6.56
CA MET A 21 23.85 35.57 -5.82
C MET A 21 22.84 35.21 -4.71
N VAL A 22 22.35 36.20 -3.97
CA VAL A 22 21.33 36.02 -2.94
C VAL A 22 20.01 35.52 -3.55
N SER A 23 19.58 36.15 -4.65
CA SER A 23 18.36 35.72 -5.34
C SER A 23 18.47 34.30 -5.89
N LEU A 24 19.61 33.94 -6.47
CA LEU A 24 19.89 32.60 -6.96
C LEU A 24 19.87 31.58 -5.81
N ALA A 25 20.47 31.90 -4.67
CA ALA A 25 20.46 31.03 -3.51
C ALA A 25 19.04 30.79 -2.99
N VAL A 26 18.21 31.82 -2.94
CA VAL A 26 16.79 31.69 -2.54
C VAL A 26 16.02 30.79 -3.50
N VAL A 27 16.20 30.95 -4.81
CA VAL A 27 15.56 30.10 -5.82
C VAL A 27 15.97 28.64 -5.69
N VAL A 28 17.27 28.37 -5.52
CA VAL A 28 17.80 27.02 -5.36
C VAL A 28 17.26 26.35 -4.09
N LEU A 29 17.21 27.09 -2.97
CA LEU A 29 16.65 26.59 -1.71
C LEU A 29 15.14 26.31 -1.84
N SER A 30 14.40 27.18 -2.51
CA SER A 30 12.96 27.00 -2.74
C SER A 30 12.67 25.77 -3.60
N LEU A 31 13.42 25.58 -4.69
CA LEU A 31 13.30 24.40 -5.54
C LEU A 31 13.69 23.12 -4.79
N GLY A 32 14.74 23.17 -3.96
CA GLY A 32 15.14 22.07 -3.10
C GLY A 32 14.05 21.67 -2.09
N ALA A 33 13.43 22.66 -1.45
CA ALA A 33 12.33 22.44 -0.50
C ALA A 33 11.10 21.85 -1.18
N LEU A 34 10.73 22.35 -2.38
CA LEU A 34 9.63 21.80 -3.18
C LEU A 34 9.89 20.34 -3.59
N PHE A 35 11.11 20.05 -4.05
CA PHE A 35 11.51 18.70 -4.43
C PHE A 35 11.46 17.73 -3.24
N LEU A 36 11.96 18.16 -2.07
CA LEU A 36 11.92 17.37 -0.85
C LEU A 36 10.49 17.14 -0.38
N GLY A 37 9.65 18.17 -0.42
CA GLY A 37 8.23 18.08 -0.08
C GLY A 37 7.48 17.11 -1.00
N TRP A 38 7.72 17.18 -2.30
CA TRP A 38 7.14 16.25 -3.28
C TRP A 38 7.58 14.80 -3.02
N ARG A 39 8.84 14.59 -2.72
CA ARG A 39 9.40 13.26 -2.42
C ARG A 39 8.83 12.66 -1.13
N LEU A 40 8.65 13.49 -0.09
CA LEU A 40 8.00 13.07 1.15
C LEU A 40 6.53 12.72 0.94
N LEU A 41 5.81 13.51 0.14
CA LEU A 41 4.40 13.25 -0.17
C LEU A 41 4.21 11.97 -1.00
N ALA A 42 5.07 11.72 -1.97
CA ALA A 42 5.03 10.50 -2.76
C ALA A 42 5.25 9.24 -1.89
N ASN A 43 6.18 9.30 -0.93
CA ASN A 43 6.42 8.19 0.00
C ASN A 43 5.26 7.99 0.99
N SER A 44 4.55 9.05 1.39
CA SER A 44 3.43 8.93 2.34
C SER A 44 2.19 8.31 1.70
N SER A 45 1.94 8.55 0.42
CA SER A 45 0.80 7.96 -0.30
C SER A 45 0.94 6.43 -0.44
N GLU A 46 2.15 5.94 -0.70
CA GLU A 46 2.42 4.50 -0.77
C GLU A 46 2.28 3.82 0.59
N ALA A 47 2.74 4.46 1.66
CA ALA A 47 2.56 3.95 3.02
C ALA A 47 1.07 3.86 3.40
N ALA A 48 0.27 4.87 3.03
CA ALA A 48 -1.18 4.86 3.25
C ALA A 48 -1.87 3.73 2.46
N GLU A 49 -1.45 3.47 1.21
CA GLU A 49 -1.96 2.34 0.42
C GLU A 49 -1.66 1.00 1.10
N ILE A 50 -0.44 0.77 1.56
CA ILE A 50 -0.03 -0.45 2.25
C ILE A 50 -0.87 -0.66 3.52
N ILE A 51 -1.04 0.37 4.35
CA ILE A 51 -1.83 0.30 5.58
C ILE A 51 -3.28 -0.05 5.27
N ASN A 52 -3.88 0.60 4.26
CA ASN A 52 -5.26 0.35 3.87
C ASN A 52 -5.46 -1.08 3.33
N LEU A 53 -4.56 -1.56 2.46
CA LEU A 53 -4.61 -2.92 1.94
C LEU A 53 -4.40 -3.98 3.05
N ALA A 54 -3.47 -3.75 3.97
CA ALA A 54 -3.24 -4.64 5.11
C ALA A 54 -4.45 -4.67 6.05
N GLY A 55 -5.07 -3.52 6.31
CA GLY A 55 -6.32 -3.42 7.07
C GLY A 55 -7.46 -4.19 6.41
N ARG A 56 -7.60 -4.06 5.08
CA ARG A 56 -8.58 -4.81 4.29
C ARG A 56 -8.32 -6.32 4.35
N GLN A 57 -7.07 -6.77 4.20
CA GLN A 57 -6.71 -8.18 4.36
C GLN A 57 -7.10 -8.73 5.74
N ARG A 58 -6.80 -7.98 6.80
CA ARG A 58 -7.17 -8.37 8.17
C ARG A 58 -8.68 -8.52 8.32
N MET A 59 -9.47 -7.58 7.83
CA MET A 59 -10.94 -7.65 7.88
C MET A 59 -11.45 -8.87 7.10
N LEU A 60 -10.93 -9.10 5.90
CA LEU A 60 -11.37 -10.20 5.05
C LEU A 60 -10.98 -11.57 5.64
N SER A 61 -9.79 -11.69 6.26
CA SER A 61 -9.38 -12.92 6.94
C SER A 61 -10.27 -13.31 8.12
N GLN A 62 -11.02 -12.37 8.70
CA GLN A 62 -12.04 -12.62 9.72
C GLN A 62 -13.42 -12.89 9.11
N ARG A 63 -13.77 -12.16 8.04
CA ARG A 63 -15.08 -12.29 7.39
C ARG A 63 -15.25 -13.63 6.67
N ILE A 64 -14.20 -14.15 6.06
CA ILE A 64 -14.22 -15.45 5.34
C ILE A 64 -14.60 -16.58 6.28
N PRO A 65 -13.86 -16.87 7.39
CA PRO A 65 -14.21 -17.98 8.27
C PRO A 65 -15.56 -17.77 8.97
N LEU A 66 -15.96 -16.54 9.25
CA LEU A 66 -17.30 -16.26 9.78
C LEU A 66 -18.40 -16.73 8.82
N ASN A 67 -18.32 -16.39 7.54
CA ASN A 67 -19.31 -16.85 6.56
C ASN A 67 -19.27 -18.36 6.36
N LEU A 68 -18.09 -18.98 6.39
CA LEU A 68 -17.96 -20.44 6.35
C LEU A 68 -18.61 -21.11 7.57
N ALA A 69 -18.46 -20.54 8.75
CA ALA A 69 -19.10 -21.03 9.97
C ALA A 69 -20.62 -20.91 9.91
N LEU A 70 -21.13 -19.75 9.46
CA LEU A 70 -22.56 -19.53 9.27
C LEU A 70 -23.17 -20.46 8.20
N ALA A 71 -22.40 -20.80 7.17
CA ALA A 71 -22.83 -21.78 6.17
C ALA A 71 -22.89 -23.22 6.73
N GLN A 72 -22.14 -23.51 7.80
CA GLN A 72 -22.17 -24.83 8.48
C GLN A 72 -23.38 -24.97 9.42
N ASP A 73 -23.91 -23.88 9.94
CA ASP A 73 -25.09 -23.91 10.78
C ASP A 73 -26.26 -24.47 9.96
N LYS A 74 -27.25 -25.10 10.64
CA LYS A 74 -28.41 -25.80 10.03
C LYS A 74 -29.40 -24.86 9.31
N ALA A 75 -28.87 -23.79 8.72
CA ALA A 75 -29.63 -22.90 7.88
C ALA A 75 -30.21 -23.64 6.67
N ASN A 76 -31.34 -23.17 6.20
CA ASN A 76 -31.91 -23.69 4.95
C ASN A 76 -30.91 -23.57 3.79
N ALA A 77 -31.08 -24.34 2.73
CA ALA A 77 -30.15 -24.40 1.61
C ALA A 77 -29.84 -23.02 1.00
N ALA A 78 -30.83 -22.14 0.91
CA ALA A 78 -30.68 -20.80 0.34
C ALA A 78 -29.76 -19.93 1.22
N THR A 79 -29.95 -19.94 2.54
CA THR A 79 -29.11 -19.18 3.49
C THR A 79 -27.66 -19.72 3.48
N ARG A 80 -27.49 -21.06 3.45
CA ARG A 80 -26.16 -21.67 3.32
C ARG A 80 -25.46 -21.22 2.04
N GLN A 81 -26.15 -21.30 0.91
CA GLN A 81 -25.59 -20.88 -0.38
C GLN A 81 -25.20 -19.41 -0.37
N ALA A 82 -26.03 -18.53 0.18
CA ALA A 82 -25.72 -17.11 0.30
C ALA A 82 -24.44 -16.85 1.11
N HIS A 83 -24.23 -17.57 2.21
CA HIS A 83 -22.97 -17.44 2.99
C HIS A 83 -21.76 -18.00 2.26
N LEU A 84 -21.89 -19.07 1.47
CA LEU A 84 -20.80 -19.59 0.65
C LEU A 84 -20.41 -18.59 -0.45
N GLU A 85 -21.37 -17.94 -1.07
CA GLU A 85 -21.13 -16.88 -2.06
C GLU A 85 -20.45 -15.66 -1.44
N LEU A 86 -20.85 -15.24 -0.24
CA LEU A 86 -20.18 -14.18 0.52
C LEU A 86 -18.74 -14.56 0.90
N ALA A 87 -18.50 -15.81 1.27
CA ALA A 87 -17.15 -16.30 1.55
C ALA A 87 -16.29 -16.32 0.28
N ALA A 88 -16.84 -16.78 -0.85
CA ALA A 88 -16.16 -16.78 -2.13
C ALA A 88 -15.80 -15.37 -2.61
N ALA A 89 -16.74 -14.42 -2.54
CA ALA A 89 -16.51 -13.02 -2.88
C ALA A 89 -15.42 -12.39 -1.99
N ALA A 90 -15.51 -12.61 -0.67
CA ALA A 90 -14.49 -12.10 0.26
C ALA A 90 -13.10 -12.73 0.00
N THR A 91 -13.05 -13.99 -0.45
CA THR A 91 -11.79 -14.66 -0.82
C THR A 91 -11.17 -14.04 -2.07
N ALA A 92 -11.98 -13.73 -3.09
CA ALA A 92 -11.51 -13.04 -4.29
C ALA A 92 -10.95 -11.63 -3.97
N GLU A 93 -11.64 -10.88 -3.10
CA GLU A 93 -11.15 -9.58 -2.63
C GLU A 93 -9.83 -9.69 -1.84
N PHE A 94 -9.71 -10.75 -1.01
CA PHE A 94 -8.48 -11.01 -0.27
C PHE A 94 -7.31 -11.31 -1.21
N GLU A 95 -7.52 -12.13 -2.24
CA GLU A 95 -6.51 -12.44 -3.25
C GLU A 95 -6.07 -11.18 -4.02
N GLN A 96 -7.01 -10.33 -4.39
CA GLN A 96 -6.69 -9.07 -5.07
C GLN A 96 -5.85 -8.13 -4.19
N ALA A 97 -6.23 -7.95 -2.94
CA ALA A 97 -5.47 -7.15 -1.98
C ALA A 97 -4.08 -7.75 -1.74
N HIS A 98 -4.00 -9.09 -1.63
CA HIS A 98 -2.74 -9.80 -1.47
C HIS A 98 -1.82 -9.63 -2.68
N ALA A 99 -2.33 -9.81 -3.90
CA ALA A 99 -1.56 -9.64 -5.12
C ALA A 99 -0.96 -8.22 -5.24
N ARG A 100 -1.74 -7.20 -4.84
CA ARG A 100 -1.27 -5.81 -4.84
C ARG A 100 -0.13 -5.59 -3.83
N LEU A 101 -0.29 -6.10 -2.61
CA LEU A 101 0.76 -6.02 -1.58
C LEU A 101 2.02 -6.82 -1.98
N ALA A 102 1.86 -8.00 -2.57
CA ALA A 102 2.96 -8.79 -3.09
C ALA A 102 3.73 -8.06 -4.19
N THR A 103 3.03 -7.36 -5.10
CA THR A 103 3.66 -6.51 -6.13
C THR A 103 4.48 -5.38 -5.50
N ILE A 104 3.93 -4.70 -4.48
CA ILE A 104 4.64 -3.64 -3.75
C ILE A 104 5.89 -4.22 -3.05
N ALA A 105 5.75 -5.37 -2.39
CA ALA A 105 6.86 -6.04 -1.71
C ALA A 105 7.96 -6.49 -2.68
N ALA A 106 7.59 -7.03 -3.85
CA ALA A 106 8.52 -7.45 -4.89
C ALA A 106 9.30 -6.27 -5.52
N GLY A 107 8.68 -5.09 -5.59
CA GLY A 107 9.33 -3.86 -6.07
C GLY A 107 10.34 -3.26 -5.08
N ARG A 108 10.41 -3.77 -3.85
CA ARG A 108 11.37 -3.32 -2.82
C ARG A 108 12.66 -4.13 -2.88
N SER A 109 13.77 -3.53 -2.41
CA SER A 109 15.03 -4.27 -2.29
C SER A 109 14.89 -5.49 -1.38
N ALA A 110 15.62 -6.56 -1.66
CA ALA A 110 15.60 -7.79 -0.87
C ALA A 110 15.97 -7.59 0.62
N GLN A 111 16.66 -6.48 0.93
CA GLN A 111 17.01 -6.10 2.32
C GLN A 111 15.91 -5.27 3.00
N SER A 112 14.81 -4.96 2.33
CA SER A 112 13.73 -4.21 2.97
C SER A 112 12.91 -5.12 3.88
N ALA A 113 12.51 -4.59 5.05
CA ALA A 113 11.69 -5.33 6.00
C ALA A 113 10.37 -5.84 5.39
N ILE A 114 9.79 -5.11 4.42
CA ILE A 114 8.56 -5.53 3.72
C ILE A 114 8.83 -6.73 2.82
N HIS A 115 9.94 -6.74 2.08
CA HIS A 115 10.32 -7.87 1.23
C HIS A 115 10.56 -9.13 2.07
N ASP A 116 11.31 -9.01 3.16
CA ASP A 116 11.58 -10.12 4.07
C ASP A 116 10.30 -10.66 4.74
N LEU A 117 9.40 -9.77 5.18
CA LEU A 117 8.09 -10.15 5.73
C LEU A 117 7.25 -10.96 4.73
N TYR A 118 7.29 -10.60 3.45
CA TYR A 118 6.49 -11.26 2.41
C TYR A 118 7.11 -12.54 1.91
N TYR A 119 8.41 -12.54 1.62
CA TYR A 119 9.10 -13.62 0.92
C TYR A 119 10.15 -14.35 1.77
N GLY A 120 10.42 -13.88 3.00
CA GLY A 120 11.30 -14.55 3.93
C GLY A 120 10.76 -15.91 4.39
N ASN A 121 11.53 -16.60 5.21
CA ASN A 121 11.18 -17.95 5.69
C ASN A 121 9.84 -17.94 6.45
N GLY A 122 8.85 -18.64 5.91
CA GLY A 122 7.48 -18.63 6.42
C GLY A 122 6.72 -17.32 6.20
N GLY A 123 7.09 -16.57 5.14
CA GLY A 123 6.56 -15.27 4.80
C GLY A 123 5.05 -15.21 4.58
N VAL A 124 4.54 -13.99 4.54
CA VAL A 124 3.10 -13.71 4.41
C VAL A 124 2.54 -14.26 3.09
N ASP A 125 3.32 -14.23 1.99
CA ASP A 125 2.87 -14.73 0.69
C ASP A 125 2.51 -16.22 0.73
N ALA A 126 3.39 -17.05 1.26
CA ALA A 126 3.14 -18.49 1.37
C ALA A 126 1.93 -18.81 2.26
N LYS A 127 1.79 -18.12 3.40
CA LYS A 127 0.67 -18.30 4.33
C LYS A 127 -0.66 -17.86 3.72
N SER A 128 -0.67 -16.75 2.99
CA SER A 128 -1.87 -16.23 2.33
C SER A 128 -2.35 -17.17 1.23
N ARG A 129 -1.46 -17.73 0.42
CA ARG A 129 -1.80 -18.74 -0.59
C ARG A 129 -2.34 -20.01 0.03
N ALA A 130 -1.71 -20.50 1.10
CA ALA A 130 -2.18 -21.69 1.82
C ALA A 130 -3.57 -21.44 2.44
N PHE A 131 -3.81 -20.26 3.02
CA PHE A 131 -5.12 -19.88 3.53
C PHE A 131 -6.19 -19.89 2.44
N VAL A 132 -5.94 -19.25 1.30
CA VAL A 132 -6.88 -19.22 0.16
C VAL A 132 -7.17 -20.64 -0.36
N ALA A 133 -6.17 -21.46 -0.49
CA ALA A 133 -6.35 -22.85 -0.92
C ALA A 133 -7.24 -23.65 0.05
N ALA A 134 -7.01 -23.50 1.36
CA ALA A 134 -7.84 -24.14 2.38
C ALA A 134 -9.30 -23.64 2.34
N VAL A 135 -9.51 -22.32 2.18
CA VAL A 135 -10.84 -21.74 2.05
C VAL A 135 -11.58 -22.28 0.83
N ARG A 136 -10.94 -22.33 -0.32
CA ARG A 136 -11.54 -22.87 -1.56
C ARG A 136 -11.94 -24.33 -1.41
N THR A 137 -11.09 -25.13 -0.79
CA THR A 137 -11.39 -26.52 -0.48
C THR A 137 -12.62 -26.62 0.43
N GLN A 138 -12.70 -25.78 1.46
CA GLN A 138 -13.82 -25.76 2.39
C GLN A 138 -15.13 -25.34 1.73
N ILE A 139 -15.10 -24.31 0.86
CA ILE A 139 -16.27 -23.91 0.06
C ILE A 139 -16.75 -25.07 -0.81
N ALA A 140 -15.84 -25.73 -1.52
CA ALA A 140 -16.19 -26.87 -2.38
C ALA A 140 -16.83 -28.02 -1.60
N LEU A 141 -16.27 -28.39 -0.44
CA LEU A 141 -16.81 -29.43 0.43
C LEU A 141 -18.20 -29.09 0.95
N GLN A 142 -18.45 -27.82 1.32
CA GLN A 142 -19.75 -27.39 1.83
C GLN A 142 -20.79 -27.25 0.72
N SER A 143 -20.39 -26.87 -0.49
CA SER A 143 -21.27 -26.82 -1.65
C SER A 143 -21.71 -28.21 -2.12
N ALA A 144 -20.87 -29.22 -1.95
CA ALA A 144 -21.16 -30.60 -2.32
C ALA A 144 -22.06 -31.33 -1.31
N ARG A 145 -22.35 -30.77 -0.14
CA ARG A 145 -23.22 -31.42 0.86
C ARG A 145 -24.67 -31.43 0.35
N PRO A 146 -25.33 -32.60 0.30
CA PRO A 146 -26.70 -32.70 -0.13
C PRO A 146 -27.60 -31.89 0.81
N THR A 147 -28.51 -31.13 0.21
CA THR A 147 -29.56 -30.40 0.89
C THR A 147 -30.68 -31.38 1.23
N GLY A 148 -30.69 -31.92 2.45
CA GLY A 148 -31.80 -32.74 2.90
C GLY A 148 -31.42 -34.13 3.33
N ALA A 149 -31.22 -34.26 4.62
CA ALA A 149 -31.53 -35.45 5.40
C ALA A 149 -31.96 -34.92 6.78
N ALA A 150 -33.18 -34.51 6.89
CA ALA A 150 -33.90 -34.40 8.17
C ALA A 150 -35.01 -35.42 8.15
#